data_02c48eb3d0d12375f7cbaee036e98dac
#
_entry.id   02c48eb3d0d12375f7cbaee036e98dac
#
_cell.length_a   1.000
_cell.length_b   1.000
_cell.length_c   1.000
_cell.angle_alpha   90.00
_cell.angle_beta   90.00
_cell.angle_gamma   90.00
#
_symmetry.space_group_name_H-M   'P 1'
#
loop_
_entity.id
_entity.type
_entity.pdbx_description
1 polymer ?
#
loop_
_entity_poly.entity_id
_entity_poly.type
_entity_poly.pdbx_seq_one_letter_code
_entity_poly.pdbx_strand_id
1 'polypeptide(L)'
;MIQRKDILSIPYMKKAAFTGSYQGMRYRLKKENTEEGDKLQAVIWEGPYAYQATPEEQKEYREFSFSEEGIQQAVEWLNDSWQLRFAAQE
;
A
#
# COMPACT_ATOMS: atom_id res chain seq x y z
N MET A 1 2.97 14.11 2.90
CA MET A 1 3.02 12.90 2.06
C MET A 1 3.42 11.70 2.90
N ILE A 2 3.11 10.52 2.40
CA ILE A 2 3.48 9.28 3.08
C ILE A 2 5.00 9.13 3.04
N GLN A 3 5.59 8.77 4.18
CA GLN A 3 7.03 8.61 4.29
C GLN A 3 7.36 7.18 4.74
N ARG A 4 8.60 6.73 4.44
CA ARG A 4 9.06 5.40 4.83
C ARG A 4 8.86 5.14 6.33
N LYS A 5 9.12 6.14 7.16
CA LYS A 5 8.99 6.01 8.62
C LYS A 5 7.55 5.81 9.08
N ASP A 6 6.57 6.10 8.23
CA ASP A 6 5.16 5.91 8.54
C ASP A 6 4.72 4.46 8.32
N ILE A 7 5.59 3.63 7.76
CA ILE A 7 5.33 2.24 7.42
C ILE A 7 6.05 1.34 8.42
N LEU A 8 5.47 0.18 8.69
CA LEU A 8 6.10 -0.79 9.57
C LEU A 8 7.44 -1.28 9.02
N SER A 9 8.34 -1.67 9.91
CA SER A 9 9.60 -2.27 9.51
C SER A 9 9.36 -3.66 8.93
N ILE A 10 10.35 -4.16 8.18
CA ILE A 10 10.26 -5.48 7.55
C ILE A 10 9.94 -6.60 8.55
N PRO A 11 10.60 -6.68 9.73
CA PRO A 11 10.27 -7.74 10.69
C PRO A 11 8.80 -7.74 11.13
N TYR A 12 8.20 -6.57 11.25
CA TYR A 12 6.79 -6.48 11.61
C TYR A 12 5.88 -6.88 10.46
N MET A 13 6.24 -6.50 9.24
CA MET A 13 5.43 -6.84 8.07
C MET A 13 5.46 -8.33 7.73
N LYS A 14 6.43 -9.07 8.23
CA LYS A 14 6.42 -10.53 8.09
C LYS A 14 5.27 -11.17 8.85
N LYS A 15 4.78 -10.50 9.88
CA LYS A 15 3.77 -11.04 10.79
C LYS A 15 2.39 -10.44 10.62
N ALA A 16 2.31 -9.21 10.13
CA ALA A 16 1.05 -8.48 10.04
C ALA A 16 1.03 -7.54 8.86
N ALA A 17 -0.16 -7.36 8.28
CA ALA A 17 -0.36 -6.36 7.25
C ALA A 17 -0.41 -4.98 7.90
N PHE A 18 0.07 -3.98 7.17
CA PHE A 18 0.00 -2.58 7.59
C PHE A 18 -1.10 -1.87 6.79
N THR A 19 -2.02 -1.23 7.48
CA THR A 19 -3.08 -0.46 6.85
C THR A 19 -2.99 0.98 7.33
N GLY A 20 -3.04 1.91 6.40
CA GLY A 20 -3.00 3.32 6.73
C GLY A 20 -3.93 4.12 5.85
N SER A 21 -3.92 5.44 6.05
CA SER A 21 -4.71 6.34 5.23
C SER A 21 -3.99 7.67 5.08
N TYR A 22 -4.25 8.32 3.95
CA TYR A 22 -3.67 9.63 3.67
C TYR A 22 -4.67 10.43 2.83
N GLN A 23 -5.28 11.43 3.43
CA GLN A 23 -6.16 12.41 2.78
C GLN A 23 -7.13 11.78 1.76
N GLY A 24 -7.95 10.86 2.25
CA GLY A 24 -8.97 10.21 1.44
C GLY A 24 -8.54 8.90 0.78
N MET A 25 -7.25 8.66 0.68
CA MET A 25 -6.74 7.41 0.12
C MET A 25 -6.38 6.45 1.25
N ARG A 26 -6.90 5.23 1.18
CA ARG A 26 -6.51 4.18 2.10
C ARG A 26 -5.57 3.22 1.40
N TYR A 27 -4.64 2.62 2.15
CA TYR A 27 -3.68 1.70 1.59
C TYR A 27 -3.37 0.57 2.56
N ARG A 28 -2.88 -0.54 2.00
CA ARG A 28 -2.51 -1.72 2.78
C ARG A 28 -1.27 -2.32 2.16
N LEU A 29 -0.31 -2.66 3.00
CA LEU A 29 0.92 -3.31 2.59
C LEU A 29 1.02 -4.64 3.31
N LYS A 30 1.29 -5.69 2.56
CA LYS A 30 1.32 -7.04 3.10
C LYS A 30 2.38 -7.88 2.39
N LYS A 31 2.99 -8.79 3.13
CA LYS A 31 3.87 -9.79 2.55
C LYS A 31 3.03 -10.84 1.84
N GLU A 32 3.39 -11.15 0.61
CA GLU A 32 2.76 -12.21 -0.18
C GLU A 32 3.79 -13.27 -0.53
N ASN A 33 3.43 -14.54 -0.33
CA ASN A 33 4.26 -15.66 -0.77
C ASN A 33 3.88 -15.98 -2.21
N THR A 34 4.85 -15.93 -3.10
CA THR A 34 4.64 -16.27 -4.51
C THR A 34 5.60 -17.38 -4.91
N GLU A 35 5.40 -17.95 -6.09
CA GLU A 35 6.30 -18.97 -6.62
C GLU A 35 7.73 -18.46 -6.79
N GLU A 36 7.89 -17.16 -6.96
CA GLU A 36 9.18 -16.50 -7.10
C GLU A 36 9.79 -16.08 -5.78
N GLY A 37 9.08 -16.29 -4.67
CA GLY A 37 9.51 -15.89 -3.35
C GLY A 37 8.57 -14.88 -2.71
N ASP A 38 9.05 -14.23 -1.66
CA ASP A 38 8.24 -13.25 -0.94
C ASP A 38 8.19 -11.92 -1.69
N LYS A 39 7.00 -11.36 -1.79
CA LYS A 39 6.78 -10.06 -2.42
C LYS A 39 6.02 -9.16 -1.46
N LEU A 40 6.14 -7.86 -1.68
CA LEU A 40 5.37 -6.86 -0.96
C LEU A 40 4.17 -6.48 -1.82
N GLN A 41 2.97 -6.80 -1.35
CA GLN A 41 1.75 -6.40 -2.04
C GLN A 41 1.27 -5.07 -1.48
N ALA A 42 1.09 -4.10 -2.35
CA ALA A 42 0.49 -2.82 -1.99
C ALA A 42 -0.87 -2.72 -2.65
N VAL A 43 -1.84 -2.18 -1.91
CA VAL A 43 -3.18 -1.98 -2.43
C VAL A 43 -3.68 -0.61 -1.97
N ILE A 44 -4.40 0.09 -2.86
CA ILE A 44 -5.01 1.37 -2.54
C ILE A 44 -6.49 1.34 -2.91
N TRP A 45 -7.27 2.13 -2.17
CA TRP A 45 -8.69 2.32 -2.46
C TRP A 45 -9.15 3.63 -1.82
N GLU A 46 -10.33 4.07 -2.20
CA GLU A 46 -10.89 5.30 -1.67
C GLU A 46 -11.56 5.05 -0.31
N GLY A 47 -11.20 5.88 0.69
CA GLY A 47 -11.87 5.84 1.97
C GLY A 47 -13.30 6.37 1.87
N PRO A 48 -14.09 6.23 2.92
CA PRO A 48 -13.77 5.72 4.26
C PRO A 48 -13.92 4.21 4.42
N TYR A 49 -14.14 3.47 3.35
CA TYR A 49 -14.44 2.04 3.45
C TYR A 49 -13.23 1.24 3.90
N ALA A 50 -13.48 0.16 4.65
CA ALA A 50 -12.44 -0.77 5.03
C ALA A 50 -12.05 -1.64 3.83
N TYR A 51 -10.85 -2.26 3.90
CA TYR A 51 -10.37 -3.12 2.84
C TYR A 51 -11.39 -4.20 2.47
N GLN A 52 -11.98 -4.82 3.47
CA GLN A 52 -12.91 -5.93 3.28
C GLN A 52 -14.26 -5.48 2.73
N ALA A 53 -14.61 -4.23 2.96
CA ALA A 53 -15.89 -3.68 2.52
C ALA A 53 -15.80 -3.06 1.11
N THR A 54 -14.59 -2.96 0.54
CA THR A 54 -14.39 -2.34 -0.76
C THR A 54 -14.38 -3.40 -1.85
N PRO A 55 -15.18 -3.24 -2.93
CA PRO A 55 -15.14 -4.17 -4.05
C PRO A 55 -13.77 -4.24 -4.70
N GLU A 56 -13.40 -5.42 -5.19
CA GLU A 56 -12.10 -5.63 -5.82
C GLU A 56 -11.85 -4.66 -6.99
N GLU A 57 -12.88 -4.36 -7.75
CA GLU A 57 -12.77 -3.46 -8.91
C GLU A 57 -12.44 -2.02 -8.52
N GLN A 58 -12.62 -1.66 -7.25
CA GLN A 58 -12.29 -0.32 -6.75
C GLN A 58 -10.93 -0.28 -6.06
N LYS A 59 -10.27 -1.41 -5.97
CA LYS A 59 -8.93 -1.52 -5.39
C LYS A 59 -7.90 -1.60 -6.49
N GLU A 60 -6.74 -1.00 -6.27
CA GLU A 60 -5.63 -1.11 -7.19
C GLU A 60 -4.47 -1.78 -6.48
N TYR A 61 -3.93 -2.83 -7.09
CA TYR A 61 -2.87 -3.66 -6.51
C TYR A 61 -1.56 -3.45 -7.26
N ARG A 62 -0.46 -3.55 -6.53
CA ARG A 62 0.86 -3.55 -7.13
C ARG A 62 1.81 -4.35 -6.26
N GLU A 63 2.76 -5.03 -6.88
CA GLU A 63 3.76 -5.81 -6.16
C GLU A 63 5.13 -5.18 -6.27
N PHE A 64 5.89 -5.30 -5.18
CA PHE A 64 7.27 -4.83 -5.09
C PHE A 64 8.10 -5.93 -4.43
N SER A 65 9.43 -5.82 -4.49
CA SER A 65 10.28 -6.74 -3.76
C SER A 65 10.06 -6.58 -2.25
N PHE A 66 10.16 -7.68 -1.51
CA PHE A 66 10.01 -7.62 -0.06
C PHE A 66 11.35 -7.25 0.57
N SER A 67 11.67 -5.96 0.54
CA SER A 67 12.94 -5.40 0.98
C SER A 67 12.74 -3.92 1.31
N GLU A 68 13.76 -3.29 1.90
CA GLU A 68 13.72 -1.85 2.14
C GLU A 68 13.55 -1.08 0.85
N GLU A 69 14.23 -1.49 -0.22
CA GLU A 69 14.09 -0.85 -1.51
C GLU A 69 12.65 -0.98 -2.02
N GLY A 70 12.06 -2.17 -1.89
CA GLY A 70 10.68 -2.39 -2.30
C GLY A 70 9.69 -1.55 -1.51
N ILE A 71 9.93 -1.39 -0.21
CA ILE A 71 9.08 -0.54 0.63
C ILE A 71 9.18 0.91 0.18
N GLN A 72 10.37 1.39 -0.13
CA GLN A 72 10.53 2.75 -0.61
C GLN A 72 9.85 2.96 -1.95
N GLN A 73 9.93 1.99 -2.85
CA GLN A 73 9.23 2.03 -4.13
C GLN A 73 7.71 2.05 -3.91
N ALA A 74 7.23 1.27 -2.94
CA ALA A 74 5.81 1.26 -2.61
C ALA A 74 5.36 2.62 -2.08
N VAL A 75 6.16 3.26 -1.23
CA VAL A 75 5.85 4.59 -0.71
C VAL A 75 5.76 5.59 -1.87
N GLU A 76 6.70 5.55 -2.81
CA GLU A 76 6.67 6.42 -3.98
C GLU A 76 5.40 6.18 -4.81
N TRP A 77 5.06 4.92 -5.01
CA TRP A 77 3.84 4.56 -5.75
C TRP A 77 2.59 5.06 -5.05
N LEU A 78 2.54 4.95 -3.71
CA LEU A 78 1.40 5.46 -2.94
C LEU A 78 1.26 6.97 -3.11
N ASN A 79 2.36 7.69 -3.03
CA ASN A 79 2.34 9.15 -3.18
C ASN A 79 1.96 9.57 -4.60
N ASP A 80 2.51 8.88 -5.61
CA ASP A 80 2.18 9.16 -7.00
C ASP A 80 0.70 8.87 -7.28
N SER A 81 0.20 7.76 -6.75
CA SER A 81 -1.20 7.39 -6.92
C SER A 81 -2.13 8.41 -6.28
N TRP A 82 -1.76 8.92 -5.11
CA TRP A 82 -2.54 9.94 -4.45
C TRP A 82 -2.59 11.21 -5.29
N GLN A 83 -1.44 11.63 -5.83
CA GLN A 83 -1.38 12.81 -6.68
C GLN A 83 -2.28 12.68 -7.92
N LEU A 84 -2.25 11.51 -8.55
CA LEU A 84 -2.98 11.30 -9.80
C LEU A 84 -4.47 11.09 -9.60
N ARG A 85 -4.88 10.46 -8.50
CA ARG A 85 -6.27 10.02 -8.32
C ARG A 85 -7.04 10.79 -7.26
N PHE A 86 -6.36 11.29 -6.23
CA PHE A 86 -7.03 11.87 -5.08
C PHE A 86 -6.81 13.37 -4.95
N ALA A 87 -5.62 13.87 -5.27
CA ALA A 87 -5.36 15.31 -5.20
C ALA A 87 -6.20 16.10 -6.19
N ALA A 88 -6.48 15.52 -7.35
CA ALA A 88 -7.24 16.18 -8.40
C ALA A 88 -8.73 16.32 -8.09
N GLN A 89 -9.19 15.73 -7.00
CA GLN A 89 -10.60 15.79 -6.60
C GLN A 89 -10.90 16.98 -5.69
N GLU A 90 -9.91 17.74 -5.33
CA GLU A 90 -10.12 18.93 -4.48
C GLU A 90 -10.51 20.15 -5.27
#